data_e61196c6e71b6b9ee0fbb0055d73adf1
#
_entry.id   e61196c6e71b6b9ee0fbb0055d73adf1
#
_cell.length_a   1.000
_cell.length_b   1.000
_cell.length_c   1.000
_cell.angle_alpha   90.00
_cell.angle_beta   90.00
_cell.angle_gamma   90.00
#
_symmetry.space_group_name_H-M   'P 1'
#
loop_
_entity.id
_entity.type
_entity.pdbx_description
1 polymer ?
#
loop_
_entity_poly.entity_id
_entity_poly.type
_entity_poly.pdbx_seq_one_letter_code
_entity_poly.pdbx_strand_id
1 'polypeptide(L)'
;MNRRKFLGNTALFSVPMMIKGIPVFAGDANLHPLLQALTLPTANCDRVFVIIQMNGGNDGLNMVVPLDRYTELSNARPNILMPSASVLPLTGTTTTGLHPAMTGLQDLFNAGKVNLVQGVTYPNPNFSHFQAQDIWFSGSTAIPSPSTGWLGRQLDITYPGFPVGYPNATNPDPLAIQIGGALPLSLAGPNINMGYNAPNPAALINVATGTPGPAPVSDYGTELTFLRLMKDQSNAYTS
;
A
#
# COMPACT_ATOMS: atom_id res chain seq x y z
N MET A 1 -31.97 -3.18 -8.42
CA MET A 1 -31.04 -3.54 -7.33
C MET A 1 -31.19 -2.50 -6.24
N ASN A 2 -31.47 -2.88 -5.00
CA ASN A 2 -31.84 -1.94 -3.93
C ASN A 2 -30.56 -1.22 -3.42
N ARG A 3 -30.60 0.11 -3.21
CA ARG A 3 -29.44 0.94 -2.77
C ARG A 3 -28.66 0.36 -1.58
N ARG A 4 -29.36 -0.29 -0.63
CA ARG A 4 -28.74 -0.98 0.51
C ARG A 4 -27.93 -2.21 0.12
N LYS A 5 -28.35 -2.98 -0.89
CA LYS A 5 -27.58 -4.12 -1.42
C LYS A 5 -26.39 -3.67 -2.25
N PHE A 6 -26.51 -2.54 -2.95
CA PHE A 6 -25.38 -1.95 -3.67
C PHE A 6 -24.30 -1.45 -2.70
N LEU A 7 -24.65 -0.70 -1.67
CA LEU A 7 -23.70 -0.22 -0.65
C LEU A 7 -23.08 -1.36 0.16
N GLY A 8 -23.83 -2.42 0.47
CA GLY A 8 -23.28 -3.61 1.11
C GLY A 8 -22.26 -4.35 0.26
N ASN A 9 -22.48 -4.42 -1.04
CA ASN A 9 -21.56 -5.09 -1.95
C ASN A 9 -20.35 -4.21 -2.32
N THR A 10 -20.51 -2.88 -2.37
CA THR A 10 -19.42 -1.95 -2.69
C THR A 10 -18.46 -1.79 -1.50
N ALA A 11 -18.95 -1.85 -0.27
CA ALA A 11 -18.12 -1.84 0.94
C ALA A 11 -17.22 -3.10 1.03
N LEU A 12 -17.63 -4.20 0.41
CA LEU A 12 -16.87 -5.46 0.34
C LEU A 12 -15.68 -5.41 -0.63
N PHE A 13 -15.64 -4.47 -1.56
CA PHE A 13 -14.63 -4.42 -2.63
C PHE A 13 -13.56 -3.33 -2.47
N SER A 14 -13.74 -2.37 -1.57
CA SER A 14 -12.90 -1.17 -1.55
C SER A 14 -11.80 -1.15 -0.49
N VAL A 15 -11.87 -1.98 0.54
CA VAL A 15 -10.81 -2.10 1.57
C VAL A 15 -10.88 -3.51 2.16
N PRO A 16 -9.77 -4.24 2.31
CA PRO A 16 -9.76 -5.46 3.13
C PRO A 16 -10.00 -5.04 4.58
N MET A 17 -11.24 -4.99 5.01
CA MET A 17 -11.58 -4.71 6.40
C MET A 17 -11.52 -6.00 7.20
N MET A 18 -10.53 -6.11 8.07
CA MET A 18 -10.52 -7.08 9.15
C MET A 18 -11.15 -6.47 10.40
N ILE A 19 -12.23 -7.04 10.88
CA ILE A 19 -12.79 -6.72 12.20
C ILE A 19 -12.43 -7.88 13.12
N LYS A 20 -11.59 -7.63 14.13
CA LYS A 20 -11.16 -8.61 15.15
C LYS A 20 -10.54 -9.90 14.61
N GLY A 21 -9.67 -9.81 13.60
CA GLY A 21 -8.95 -10.98 13.07
C GLY A 21 -9.80 -11.95 12.27
N ILE A 22 -11.06 -11.64 11.98
CA ILE A 22 -11.94 -12.42 11.12
C ILE A 22 -11.99 -11.75 9.76
N PRO A 23 -11.56 -12.41 8.66
CA PRO A 23 -11.74 -11.86 7.33
C PRO A 23 -13.22 -11.66 7.05
N VAL A 24 -13.64 -10.43 6.73
CA VAL A 24 -15.04 -10.07 6.45
C VAL A 24 -15.53 -10.65 5.10
N PHE A 25 -14.77 -11.54 4.53
CA PHE A 25 -15.09 -12.25 3.28
C PHE A 25 -15.59 -13.68 3.52
N ALA A 26 -16.38 -13.89 4.56
CA ALA A 26 -17.08 -15.15 4.72
C ALA A 26 -18.25 -15.22 3.72
N GLY A 27 -18.02 -15.78 2.54
CA GLY A 27 -19.14 -16.06 1.69
C GLY A 27 -18.91 -16.43 0.24
N ASP A 28 -17.75 -16.29 -0.33
CA ASP A 28 -17.56 -16.75 -1.70
C ASP A 28 -16.21 -17.43 -1.93
N ALA A 29 -16.27 -18.72 -2.29
CA ALA A 29 -15.12 -19.55 -2.64
C ALA A 29 -14.38 -19.09 -3.93
N ASN A 30 -14.84 -17.99 -4.55
CA ASN A 30 -14.32 -17.41 -5.78
C ASN A 30 -13.62 -16.05 -5.57
N LEU A 31 -13.15 -15.77 -4.36
CA LEU A 31 -12.32 -14.58 -4.12
C LEU A 31 -11.09 -14.58 -5.02
N HIS A 32 -10.89 -13.44 -5.69
CA HIS A 32 -9.73 -13.23 -6.56
C HIS A 32 -8.44 -13.73 -5.89
N PRO A 33 -7.57 -14.49 -6.59
CA PRO A 33 -6.36 -15.09 -6.00
C PRO A 33 -5.47 -14.10 -5.22
N LEU A 34 -5.50 -12.81 -5.57
CA LEU A 34 -4.79 -11.75 -4.85
C LEU A 34 -5.36 -11.53 -3.43
N LEU A 35 -6.68 -11.54 -3.27
CA LEU A 35 -7.33 -11.39 -1.97
C LEU A 35 -7.13 -12.66 -1.12
N GLN A 36 -7.16 -13.83 -1.74
CA GLN A 36 -6.79 -15.08 -1.05
C GLN A 36 -5.33 -15.04 -0.57
N ALA A 37 -4.40 -14.51 -1.38
CA ALA A 37 -3.00 -14.40 -0.99
C ALA A 37 -2.80 -13.44 0.19
N LEU A 38 -3.66 -12.42 0.35
CA LEU A 38 -3.62 -11.47 1.47
C LEU A 38 -4.29 -12.01 2.75
N THR A 39 -5.17 -13.00 2.62
CA THR A 39 -5.98 -13.51 3.75
C THR A 39 -5.45 -14.81 4.34
N LEU A 40 -4.53 -15.50 3.67
CA LEU A 40 -3.96 -16.75 4.19
C LEU A 40 -2.81 -16.44 5.16
N PRO A 41 -2.93 -16.78 6.43
CA PRO A 41 -1.79 -16.83 7.34
C PRO A 41 -0.97 -18.06 6.97
N THR A 42 -0.08 -17.94 6.00
CA THR A 42 0.83 -19.02 5.65
C THR A 42 2.17 -18.74 6.29
N ALA A 43 2.52 -19.58 7.25
CA ALA A 43 3.82 -19.59 7.92
C ALA A 43 5.03 -19.78 6.98
N ASN A 44 4.81 -19.88 5.69
CA ASN A 44 5.84 -20.02 4.65
C ASN A 44 5.36 -19.38 3.33
N CYS A 45 4.93 -18.12 3.35
CA CYS A 45 4.60 -17.43 2.11
C CYS A 45 5.82 -16.68 1.58
N ASP A 46 6.49 -17.23 0.59
CA ASP A 46 7.60 -16.58 -0.15
C ASP A 46 7.13 -15.38 -1.01
N ARG A 47 5.91 -14.91 -0.81
CA ARG A 47 5.33 -13.84 -1.60
C ARG A 47 5.56 -12.50 -0.93
N VAL A 48 6.09 -11.56 -1.71
CA VAL A 48 6.27 -10.17 -1.29
C VAL A 48 5.17 -9.31 -1.88
N PHE A 49 4.53 -8.51 -1.04
CA PHE A 49 3.57 -7.50 -1.47
C PHE A 49 4.30 -6.18 -1.69
N VAL A 50 4.33 -5.70 -2.93
CA VAL A 50 5.00 -4.45 -3.31
C VAL A 50 3.96 -3.40 -3.65
N ILE A 51 4.05 -2.25 -2.98
CA ILE A 51 3.25 -1.06 -3.29
C ILE A 51 4.16 -0.05 -3.99
N ILE A 52 3.78 0.36 -5.20
CA ILE A 52 4.44 1.44 -5.92
C ILE A 52 3.52 2.67 -5.85
N GLN A 53 3.90 3.64 -5.03
CA GLN A 53 3.20 4.90 -4.95
C GLN A 53 3.77 5.88 -5.96
N MET A 54 2.91 6.39 -6.83
CA MET A 54 3.25 7.46 -7.77
C MET A 54 2.97 8.80 -7.10
N ASN A 55 4.03 9.42 -6.58
CA ASN A 55 3.94 10.70 -5.87
C ASN A 55 3.79 11.88 -6.84
N GLY A 56 3.11 12.94 -6.41
CA GLY A 56 2.98 14.19 -7.16
C GLY A 56 1.81 14.27 -8.14
N GLY A 57 0.95 13.28 -8.14
CA GLY A 57 -0.22 13.22 -9.02
C GLY A 57 0.09 12.56 -10.38
N ASN A 58 -0.56 11.47 -10.64
CA ASN A 58 -0.51 10.75 -11.91
C ASN A 58 -1.70 11.15 -12.79
N ASP A 59 -1.47 11.40 -14.08
CA ASP A 59 -2.56 11.51 -15.07
C ASP A 59 -3.09 10.12 -15.42
N GLY A 60 -3.97 9.62 -14.57
CA GLY A 60 -4.55 8.28 -14.72
C GLY A 60 -5.31 8.08 -16.04
N LEU A 61 -5.90 9.14 -16.59
CA LEU A 61 -6.67 9.09 -17.85
C LEU A 61 -5.77 8.99 -19.09
N ASN A 62 -4.51 9.44 -19.01
CA ASN A 62 -3.53 9.21 -20.06
C ASN A 62 -2.70 7.95 -19.82
N MET A 63 -2.59 7.50 -18.57
CA MET A 63 -1.94 6.24 -18.24
C MET A 63 -2.77 5.03 -18.66
N VAL A 64 -4.05 5.04 -18.30
CA VAL A 64 -5.04 4.02 -18.65
C VAL A 64 -6.20 4.71 -19.36
N VAL A 65 -6.20 4.67 -20.67
CA VAL A 65 -7.11 5.45 -21.52
C VAL A 65 -8.44 4.73 -21.68
N PRO A 66 -9.56 5.31 -21.22
CA PRO A 66 -10.91 4.75 -21.47
C PRO A 66 -11.33 5.06 -22.91
N LEU A 67 -11.15 4.08 -23.79
CA LEU A 67 -11.43 4.22 -25.23
C LEU A 67 -12.92 4.29 -25.53
N ASP A 68 -13.76 3.70 -24.68
CA ASP A 68 -15.23 3.78 -24.78
C ASP A 68 -15.75 5.18 -24.41
N ARG A 69 -14.92 6.02 -23.79
CA ARG A 69 -15.22 7.42 -23.43
C ARG A 69 -14.30 8.43 -24.13
N TYR A 70 -13.71 8.00 -25.22
CA TYR A 70 -12.69 8.81 -25.88
C TYR A 70 -13.23 10.15 -26.39
N THR A 71 -14.47 10.19 -26.88
CA THR A 71 -15.11 11.44 -27.32
C THR A 71 -15.31 12.41 -26.17
N GLU A 72 -15.77 11.94 -25.02
CA GLU A 72 -15.94 12.76 -23.82
C GLU A 72 -14.58 13.29 -23.33
N LEU A 73 -13.55 12.44 -23.35
CA LEU A 73 -12.18 12.88 -23.04
C LEU A 73 -11.67 13.94 -24.01
N SER A 74 -11.91 13.77 -25.31
CA SER A 74 -11.51 14.73 -26.34
C SER A 74 -12.16 16.10 -26.11
N ASN A 75 -13.42 16.13 -25.74
CA ASN A 75 -14.13 17.36 -25.43
C ASN A 75 -13.65 18.02 -24.13
N ALA A 76 -13.35 17.22 -23.10
CA ALA A 76 -12.93 17.74 -21.79
C ALA A 76 -11.44 18.10 -21.74
N ARG A 77 -10.59 17.44 -22.54
CA ARG A 77 -9.13 17.53 -22.42
C ARG A 77 -8.42 17.63 -23.80
N PRO A 78 -8.85 18.50 -24.72
CA PRO A 78 -8.37 18.50 -26.10
C PRO A 78 -6.86 18.71 -26.23
N ASN A 79 -6.25 19.49 -25.32
CA ASN A 79 -4.85 19.89 -25.40
C ASN A 79 -3.86 18.89 -24.80
N ILE A 80 -4.35 17.91 -24.04
CA ILE A 80 -3.51 16.94 -23.30
C ILE A 80 -3.95 15.50 -23.56
N LEU A 81 -4.95 15.29 -24.38
CA LEU A 81 -5.42 13.97 -24.73
C LEU A 81 -4.41 13.26 -25.65
N MET A 82 -4.12 12.02 -25.30
CA MET A 82 -3.29 11.17 -26.14
C MET A 82 -4.04 10.74 -27.41
N PRO A 83 -3.43 10.82 -28.60
CA PRO A 83 -4.05 10.32 -29.82
C PRO A 83 -4.44 8.86 -29.71
N SER A 84 -5.67 8.49 -30.06
CA SER A 84 -6.17 7.12 -29.95
C SER A 84 -5.33 6.11 -30.73
N ALA A 85 -4.76 6.53 -31.86
CA ALA A 85 -3.89 5.70 -32.68
C ALA A 85 -2.54 5.34 -32.02
N SER A 86 -2.13 6.08 -30.98
CA SER A 86 -0.90 5.80 -30.23
C SER A 86 -1.13 4.96 -28.97
N VAL A 87 -2.39 4.76 -28.58
CA VAL A 87 -2.74 3.98 -27.39
C VAL A 87 -2.44 2.49 -27.60
N LEU A 88 -1.77 1.86 -26.67
CA LEU A 88 -1.48 0.42 -26.71
C LEU A 88 -2.78 -0.37 -26.49
N PRO A 89 -3.17 -1.25 -27.44
CA PRO A 89 -4.34 -2.10 -27.30
C PRO A 89 -4.11 -3.20 -26.27
N LEU A 90 -5.19 -3.68 -25.66
CA LEU A 90 -5.16 -4.75 -24.68
C LEU A 90 -5.94 -5.97 -25.18
N THR A 91 -5.41 -7.17 -25.00
CA THR A 91 -6.09 -8.40 -25.40
C THR A 91 -7.37 -8.60 -24.58
N GLY A 92 -8.46 -8.90 -25.28
CA GLY A 92 -9.74 -9.20 -24.63
C GLY A 92 -10.59 -7.97 -24.26
N THR A 93 -10.13 -6.75 -24.54
CA THR A 93 -10.92 -5.53 -24.36
C THR A 93 -10.67 -4.52 -25.48
N THR A 94 -11.71 -3.79 -25.86
CA THR A 94 -11.63 -2.65 -26.78
C THR A 94 -11.98 -1.33 -26.11
N THR A 95 -12.38 -1.38 -24.83
CA THR A 95 -12.85 -0.21 -24.08
C THR A 95 -11.73 0.51 -23.35
N THR A 96 -10.54 -0.10 -23.26
CA THR A 96 -9.41 0.41 -22.48
C THR A 96 -8.12 0.14 -23.21
N GLY A 97 -7.19 1.07 -23.12
CA GLY A 97 -5.82 0.92 -23.61
C GLY A 97 -4.81 1.58 -22.68
N LEU A 98 -3.53 1.37 -22.94
CA LEU A 98 -2.44 1.91 -22.13
C LEU A 98 -1.65 2.99 -22.86
N HIS A 99 -1.00 3.84 -22.08
CA HIS A 99 -0.02 4.79 -22.59
C HIS A 99 1.07 4.08 -23.41
N PRO A 100 1.54 4.64 -24.54
CA PRO A 100 2.51 3.97 -25.42
C PRO A 100 3.85 3.62 -24.77
N ALA A 101 4.23 4.29 -23.69
CA ALA A 101 5.43 3.96 -22.93
C ALA A 101 5.26 2.72 -21.99
N MET A 102 4.06 2.14 -21.88
CA MET A 102 3.74 1.06 -20.93
C MET A 102 3.73 -0.32 -21.60
N THR A 103 4.64 -0.58 -22.52
CA THR A 103 4.72 -1.86 -23.26
C THR A 103 4.89 -3.06 -22.33
N GLY A 104 5.76 -2.96 -21.30
CA GLY A 104 5.93 -4.02 -20.32
C GLY A 104 4.66 -4.33 -19.50
N LEU A 105 3.85 -3.29 -19.19
CA LEU A 105 2.56 -3.50 -18.53
C LEU A 105 1.53 -4.12 -19.48
N GLN A 106 1.56 -3.75 -20.76
CA GLN A 106 0.76 -4.38 -21.81
C GLN A 106 1.05 -5.88 -21.92
N ASP A 107 2.33 -6.26 -21.94
CA ASP A 107 2.74 -7.66 -22.00
C ASP A 107 2.25 -8.44 -20.77
N LEU A 108 2.39 -7.87 -19.58
CA LEU A 108 1.86 -8.47 -18.35
C LEU A 108 0.33 -8.58 -18.34
N PHE A 109 -0.37 -7.57 -18.86
CA PHE A 109 -1.84 -7.62 -18.98
C PHE A 109 -2.27 -8.72 -19.96
N ASN A 110 -1.66 -8.77 -21.12
CA ASN A 110 -1.95 -9.77 -22.15
C ASN A 110 -1.61 -11.20 -21.69
N ALA A 111 -0.66 -11.33 -20.76
CA ALA A 111 -0.34 -12.59 -20.07
C ALA A 111 -1.26 -12.90 -18.87
N GLY A 112 -2.31 -12.11 -18.62
CA GLY A 112 -3.25 -12.30 -17.51
C GLY A 112 -2.66 -12.04 -16.12
N LYS A 113 -1.58 -11.23 -16.03
CA LYS A 113 -0.89 -10.91 -14.77
C LYS A 113 -1.28 -9.56 -14.17
N VAL A 114 -2.09 -8.77 -14.87
CA VAL A 114 -2.48 -7.42 -14.46
C VAL A 114 -4.00 -7.31 -14.42
N ASN A 115 -4.51 -6.66 -13.39
CA ASN A 115 -5.87 -6.18 -13.32
C ASN A 115 -5.87 -4.65 -13.27
N LEU A 116 -6.63 -4.00 -14.15
CA LEU A 116 -6.77 -2.55 -14.20
C LEU A 116 -8.05 -2.15 -13.47
N VAL A 117 -7.92 -1.26 -12.49
CA VAL A 117 -9.06 -0.71 -11.74
C VAL A 117 -9.14 0.78 -12.01
N GLN A 118 -10.19 1.19 -12.71
CA GLN A 118 -10.46 2.58 -13.06
C GLN A 118 -11.58 3.18 -12.20
N GLY A 119 -11.70 4.51 -12.19
CA GLY A 119 -12.76 5.21 -11.47
C GLY A 119 -12.66 5.12 -9.95
N VAL A 120 -11.46 4.87 -9.42
CA VAL A 120 -11.22 4.80 -7.98
C VAL A 120 -11.21 6.21 -7.41
N THR A 121 -12.09 6.46 -6.43
CA THR A 121 -12.20 7.75 -5.75
C THR A 121 -12.81 7.56 -4.35
N TYR A 122 -12.97 8.64 -3.62
CA TYR A 122 -13.65 8.70 -2.33
C TYR A 122 -14.80 9.70 -2.36
N PRO A 123 -15.78 9.61 -1.44
CA PRO A 123 -16.91 10.54 -1.40
C PRO A 123 -16.46 11.99 -1.20
N ASN A 124 -17.07 12.91 -1.96
CA ASN A 124 -16.83 14.37 -1.88
C ASN A 124 -15.35 14.76 -1.96
N PRO A 125 -14.64 14.39 -3.04
CA PRO A 125 -13.21 14.70 -3.18
C PRO A 125 -12.99 16.21 -3.23
N ASN A 126 -12.04 16.70 -2.45
CA ASN A 126 -11.63 18.11 -2.44
C ASN A 126 -10.44 18.42 -3.35
N PHE A 127 -9.96 17.42 -4.10
CA PHE A 127 -8.82 17.48 -5.01
C PHE A 127 -7.47 17.86 -4.35
N SER A 128 -7.40 17.84 -3.01
CA SER A 128 -6.14 17.97 -2.29
C SER A 128 -5.35 16.68 -2.39
N HIS A 129 -4.14 16.74 -2.94
CA HIS A 129 -3.22 15.60 -2.99
C HIS A 129 -2.91 15.05 -1.60
N PHE A 130 -2.71 15.93 -0.61
CA PHE A 130 -2.43 15.53 0.77
C PHE A 130 -3.60 14.78 1.40
N GLN A 131 -4.81 15.31 1.26
CA GLN A 131 -6.01 14.64 1.78
C GLN A 131 -6.25 13.30 1.09
N ALA A 132 -6.09 13.21 -0.21
CA ALA A 132 -6.21 11.97 -0.95
C ALA A 132 -5.16 10.94 -0.50
N GLN A 133 -3.93 11.38 -0.28
CA GLN A 133 -2.84 10.53 0.21
C GLN A 133 -3.14 9.99 1.62
N ASP A 134 -3.63 10.84 2.53
CA ASP A 134 -4.01 10.43 3.88
C ASP A 134 -5.15 9.40 3.87
N ILE A 135 -6.14 9.59 3.00
CA ILE A 135 -7.23 8.63 2.80
C ILE A 135 -6.69 7.27 2.31
N TRP A 136 -5.81 7.28 1.32
CA TRP A 136 -5.18 6.07 0.81
C TRP A 136 -4.34 5.36 1.87
N PHE A 137 -3.55 6.09 2.63
CA PHE A 137 -2.66 5.52 3.63
C PHE A 137 -3.39 5.07 4.89
N SER A 138 -4.38 5.83 5.33
CA SER A 138 -5.18 5.46 6.50
C SER A 138 -6.25 4.41 6.19
N GLY A 139 -6.68 4.32 4.91
CA GLY A 139 -7.85 3.53 4.53
C GLY A 139 -9.15 4.07 5.11
N SER A 140 -9.21 5.38 5.40
CA SER A 140 -10.35 6.03 6.06
C SER A 140 -10.67 7.37 5.40
N THR A 141 -11.95 7.68 5.23
CA THR A 141 -12.45 8.99 4.78
C THR A 141 -12.74 9.95 5.93
N ALA A 142 -12.41 9.59 7.18
CA ALA A 142 -12.61 10.45 8.34
C ALA A 142 -11.78 11.73 8.26
N ILE A 143 -12.33 12.82 8.80
CA ILE A 143 -11.65 14.11 8.92
C ILE A 143 -11.72 14.54 10.40
N PRO A 144 -10.57 14.71 11.09
CA PRO A 144 -9.21 14.49 10.59
C PRO A 144 -8.92 13.02 10.29
N SER A 145 -7.95 12.78 9.41
CA SER A 145 -7.51 11.42 9.09
C SER A 145 -6.90 10.73 10.33
N PRO A 146 -7.12 9.40 10.50
CA PRO A 146 -6.48 8.65 11.57
C PRO A 146 -4.94 8.76 11.49
N SER A 147 -4.30 8.73 12.66
CA SER A 147 -2.83 8.70 12.76
C SER A 147 -2.22 7.33 12.44
N THR A 148 -3.04 6.34 12.10
CA THR A 148 -2.62 4.96 11.78
C THR A 148 -2.94 4.59 10.35
N GLY A 149 -2.07 3.80 9.74
CA GLY A 149 -2.25 3.27 8.39
C GLY A 149 -2.90 1.89 8.38
N TRP A 150 -3.50 1.54 7.26
CA TRP A 150 -4.18 0.25 7.12
C TRP A 150 -3.21 -0.94 7.18
N LEU A 151 -2.02 -0.81 6.59
CA LEU A 151 -0.97 -1.84 6.68
C LEU A 151 -0.37 -1.92 8.08
N GLY A 152 -0.08 -0.76 8.70
CA GLY A 152 0.46 -0.72 10.05
C GLY A 152 -0.47 -1.40 11.06
N ARG A 153 -1.78 -1.14 10.98
CA ARG A 153 -2.76 -1.84 11.81
C ARG A 153 -2.81 -3.35 11.55
N GLN A 154 -2.70 -3.77 10.30
CA GLN A 154 -2.68 -5.18 9.94
C GLN A 154 -1.42 -5.87 10.47
N LEU A 155 -0.26 -5.25 10.32
CA LEU A 155 1.00 -5.77 10.81
C LEU A 155 1.02 -5.86 12.34
N ASP A 156 0.48 -4.87 13.05
CA ASP A 156 0.37 -4.86 14.52
C ASP A 156 -0.47 -6.05 15.04
N ILE A 157 -1.56 -6.38 14.34
CA ILE A 157 -2.38 -7.56 14.68
C ILE A 157 -1.64 -8.87 14.37
N THR A 158 -0.91 -8.93 13.27
CA THR A 158 -0.23 -10.14 12.80
C THR A 158 1.04 -10.44 13.60
N TYR A 159 1.74 -9.39 14.02
CA TYR A 159 3.02 -9.46 14.71
C TYR A 159 2.97 -8.72 16.06
N PRO A 160 2.21 -9.24 17.02
CA PRO A 160 2.02 -8.59 18.31
C PRO A 160 3.34 -8.49 19.07
N GLY A 161 3.53 -7.35 19.72
CA GLY A 161 4.74 -7.07 20.51
C GLY A 161 5.89 -6.49 19.70
N PHE A 162 5.76 -6.36 18.35
CA PHE A 162 6.76 -5.62 17.57
C PHE A 162 6.99 -4.22 18.20
N PRO A 163 8.23 -3.75 18.33
CA PRO A 163 9.49 -4.26 17.77
C PRO A 163 10.25 -5.21 18.72
N VAL A 164 9.75 -5.46 19.91
CA VAL A 164 10.43 -6.33 20.90
C VAL A 164 10.43 -7.78 20.40
N GLY A 165 11.61 -8.40 20.39
CA GLY A 165 11.76 -9.78 19.90
C GLY A 165 11.79 -9.91 18.36
N TYR A 166 11.97 -8.81 17.65
CA TYR A 166 12.17 -8.77 16.20
C TYR A 166 13.49 -8.07 15.86
N PRO A 167 14.25 -8.53 14.82
CA PRO A 167 14.04 -9.78 14.07
C PRO A 167 14.21 -11.04 14.93
N ASN A 168 13.66 -12.15 14.46
CA ASN A 168 13.79 -13.46 15.12
C ASN A 168 13.90 -14.58 14.08
N ALA A 169 14.09 -15.82 14.51
CA ALA A 169 14.29 -16.96 13.63
C ALA A 169 13.13 -17.21 12.65
N THR A 170 11.91 -16.81 13.02
CA THR A 170 10.72 -16.95 12.16
C THR A 170 10.55 -15.75 11.22
N ASN A 171 10.96 -14.58 11.66
CA ASN A 171 10.86 -13.32 10.94
C ASN A 171 12.24 -12.63 10.96
N PRO A 172 13.21 -13.13 10.18
CA PRO A 172 14.57 -12.59 10.13
C PRO A 172 14.63 -11.24 9.41
N ASP A 173 13.71 -10.98 8.49
CA ASP A 173 13.64 -9.76 7.70
C ASP A 173 12.69 -8.73 8.32
N PRO A 174 12.83 -7.44 7.94
CA PRO A 174 11.85 -6.41 8.31
C PRO A 174 10.45 -6.77 7.85
N LEU A 175 9.44 -6.56 8.71
CA LEU A 175 8.03 -6.84 8.40
C LEU A 175 7.53 -6.05 7.19
N ALA A 176 8.07 -4.86 7.00
CA ALA A 176 7.85 -4.02 5.81
C ALA A 176 9.06 -3.11 5.60
N ILE A 177 9.37 -2.80 4.34
CA ILE A 177 10.45 -1.91 3.97
C ILE A 177 9.89 -0.76 3.12
N GLN A 178 10.21 0.46 3.51
CA GLN A 178 10.01 1.65 2.70
C GLN A 178 11.31 2.01 2.00
N ILE A 179 11.30 2.06 0.67
CA ILE A 179 12.41 2.59 -0.12
C ILE A 179 12.08 4.04 -0.49
N GLY A 180 12.88 4.98 -0.04
CA GLY A 180 12.64 6.42 -0.28
C GLY A 180 12.85 7.27 0.96
N GLY A 181 12.05 8.33 1.11
CA GLY A 181 12.22 9.33 2.17
C GLY A 181 11.82 8.85 3.56
N ALA A 182 10.65 9.27 4.03
CA ALA A 182 10.13 8.89 5.35
C ALA A 182 9.19 7.69 5.26
N LEU A 183 9.01 6.98 6.38
CA LEU A 183 7.98 5.95 6.49
C LEU A 183 6.60 6.56 6.24
N PRO A 184 5.80 5.98 5.34
CA PRO A 184 4.47 6.49 5.02
C PRO A 184 3.48 6.16 6.15
N LEU A 185 2.44 6.97 6.27
CA LEU A 185 1.34 6.74 7.20
C LEU A 185 0.74 5.32 7.04
N SER A 186 0.78 4.73 5.84
CA SER A 186 0.27 3.38 5.61
C SER A 186 0.90 2.32 6.51
N LEU A 187 2.15 2.51 6.95
CA LEU A 187 2.88 1.61 7.84
C LEU A 187 2.79 2.00 9.32
N ALA A 188 2.13 3.11 9.65
CA ALA A 188 1.94 3.52 11.04
C ALA A 188 0.96 2.58 11.76
N GLY A 189 1.45 1.84 12.74
CA GLY A 189 0.64 1.07 13.68
C GLY A 189 0.05 1.96 14.78
N PRO A 190 -0.76 1.39 15.69
CA PRO A 190 -1.37 2.14 16.80
C PRO A 190 -0.37 2.78 17.75
N ASN A 191 0.75 2.13 17.97
CA ASN A 191 1.77 2.56 18.95
C ASN A 191 3.12 2.87 18.31
N ILE A 192 3.42 2.26 17.15
CA ILE A 192 4.72 2.36 16.49
C ILE A 192 4.58 2.18 14.98
N ASN A 193 5.53 2.68 14.21
CA ASN A 193 5.65 2.33 12.80
C ASN A 193 6.11 0.87 12.66
N MET A 194 5.41 0.12 11.83
CA MET A 194 5.63 -1.31 11.60
C MET A 194 6.62 -1.60 10.46
N GLY A 195 7.21 -0.57 9.87
CA GLY A 195 8.14 -0.69 8.75
C GLY A 195 9.53 -0.19 9.08
N TYR A 196 10.49 -0.63 8.28
CA TYR A 196 11.86 -0.16 8.26
C TYR A 196 12.07 0.79 7.06
N ASN A 197 12.72 1.93 7.29
CA ASN A 197 13.03 2.86 6.22
C ASN A 197 14.45 2.61 5.70
N ALA A 198 14.56 2.25 4.42
CA ALA A 198 15.81 2.08 3.71
C ALA A 198 15.91 3.08 2.54
N PRO A 199 16.36 4.33 2.78
CA PRO A 199 16.46 5.34 1.73
C PRO A 199 17.37 4.91 0.58
N ASN A 200 18.42 4.17 0.90
CA ASN A 200 19.31 3.55 -0.06
C ASN A 200 19.66 2.12 0.39
N PRO A 201 18.97 1.09 -0.14
CA PRO A 201 19.24 -0.29 0.24
C PRO A 201 20.68 -0.76 0.00
N ALA A 202 21.37 -0.16 -0.98
CA ALA A 202 22.78 -0.50 -1.28
C ALA A 202 23.77 0.11 -0.28
N ALA A 203 23.31 1.03 0.57
CA ALA A 203 24.14 1.71 1.57
C ALA A 203 23.66 1.41 3.00
N LEU A 204 23.03 0.27 3.23
CA LEU A 204 22.66 -0.17 4.57
C LEU A 204 23.94 -0.49 5.36
N ILE A 205 24.15 0.25 6.44
CA ILE A 205 25.29 0.07 7.34
C ILE A 205 24.83 0.04 8.79
N ASN A 206 25.59 -0.59 9.66
CA ASN A 206 25.36 -0.54 11.09
C ASN A 206 25.36 0.91 11.60
N VAL A 207 24.27 1.31 12.22
CA VAL A 207 24.06 2.71 12.67
C VAL A 207 24.97 3.06 13.82
N ALA A 208 25.26 2.12 14.71
CA ALA A 208 26.18 2.32 15.82
C ALA A 208 26.66 0.98 16.37
N THR A 209 27.89 0.95 16.86
CA THR A 209 28.48 -0.19 17.56
C THR A 209 28.62 0.14 19.05
N GLY A 210 28.62 -0.88 19.89
CA GLY A 210 28.81 -0.78 21.34
C GLY A 210 27.54 -1.07 22.15
N THR A 211 27.76 -1.51 23.39
CA THR A 211 26.69 -1.82 24.34
C THR A 211 26.40 -0.58 25.20
N PRO A 212 25.23 0.04 25.07
CA PRO A 212 24.89 1.20 25.89
C PRO A 212 24.61 0.81 27.34
N GLY A 213 24.94 1.68 28.28
CA GLY A 213 24.53 1.55 29.67
C GLY A 213 23.01 1.61 29.84
N PRO A 214 22.46 1.30 31.04
CA PRO A 214 21.03 1.36 31.28
C PRO A 214 20.46 2.74 31.02
N ALA A 215 19.23 2.80 30.49
CA ALA A 215 18.53 4.08 30.35
C ALA A 215 17.99 4.55 31.71
N PRO A 216 17.98 5.87 32.00
CA PRO A 216 17.42 6.38 33.23
C PRO A 216 15.91 6.11 33.31
N VAL A 217 15.38 6.01 34.53
CA VAL A 217 13.94 5.86 34.77
C VAL A 217 13.28 7.23 34.70
N SER A 218 12.89 7.64 33.51
CA SER A 218 12.25 8.94 33.19
C SER A 218 11.63 8.88 31.80
N ASP A 219 10.84 9.88 31.42
CA ASP A 219 10.31 10.02 30.06
C ASP A 219 11.43 10.02 29.04
N TYR A 220 12.49 10.77 29.28
CA TYR A 220 13.71 10.75 28.46
C TYR A 220 14.32 9.34 28.36
N GLY A 221 14.33 8.57 29.45
CA GLY A 221 14.84 7.19 29.45
C GLY A 221 13.97 6.26 28.64
N THR A 222 12.66 6.48 28.60
CA THR A 222 11.72 5.75 27.75
C THR A 222 12.02 6.01 26.28
N GLU A 223 12.16 7.28 25.89
CA GLU A 223 12.52 7.66 24.51
C GLU A 223 13.91 7.12 24.11
N LEU A 224 14.88 7.20 25.02
CA LEU A 224 16.22 6.66 24.79
C LEU A 224 16.20 5.14 24.60
N THR A 225 15.38 4.42 25.37
CA THR A 225 15.20 2.96 25.23
C THR A 225 14.61 2.64 23.87
N PHE A 226 13.62 3.41 23.43
CA PHE A 226 13.03 3.26 22.11
C PHE A 226 14.04 3.50 20.98
N LEU A 227 14.82 4.58 21.05
CA LEU A 227 15.86 4.86 20.05
C LEU A 227 16.92 3.76 19.98
N ARG A 228 17.31 3.19 21.13
CA ARG A 228 18.25 2.06 21.20
C ARG A 228 17.67 0.81 20.56
N LEU A 229 16.40 0.52 20.81
CA LEU A 229 15.71 -0.61 20.19
C LEU A 229 15.67 -0.46 18.66
N MET A 230 15.35 0.74 18.16
CA MET A 230 15.37 1.03 16.72
C MET A 230 16.75 0.87 16.11
N LYS A 231 17.80 1.32 16.83
CA LYS A 231 19.19 1.12 16.44
C LYS A 231 19.55 -0.37 16.36
N ASP A 232 19.19 -1.15 17.38
CA ASP A 232 19.52 -2.58 17.44
C ASP A 232 18.79 -3.36 16.34
N GLN A 233 17.54 -3.02 16.05
CA GLN A 233 16.82 -3.56 14.89
C GLN A 233 17.51 -3.19 13.57
N SER A 234 17.87 -1.92 13.38
CA SER A 234 18.58 -1.50 12.18
C SER A 234 19.86 -2.29 11.98
N ASN A 235 20.66 -2.46 13.03
CA ASN A 235 21.89 -3.24 12.96
C ASN A 235 21.62 -4.73 12.66
N ALA A 236 20.57 -5.30 13.23
CA ALA A 236 20.19 -6.69 12.99
C ALA A 236 19.74 -6.95 11.54
N TYR A 237 19.10 -5.96 10.89
CA TYR A 237 18.70 -6.06 9.48
C TYR A 237 19.86 -5.79 8.50
N THR A 238 21.00 -5.31 8.98
CA THR A 238 22.16 -4.99 8.14
C THR A 238 23.32 -5.98 8.31
N SER A 239 23.20 -6.91 9.24
CA SER A 239 24.16 -8.00 9.49
C SER A 239 23.93 -9.22 8.61
#